data_d712e6f05cd79506517f58731ba8e605
#
_entry.id   d712e6f05cd79506517f58731ba8e605
#
_cell.length_a   1.000
_cell.length_b   1.000
_cell.length_c   1.000
_cell.angle_alpha   90.00
_cell.angle_beta   90.00
_cell.angle_gamma   90.00
#
_symmetry.space_group_name_H-M   'P 1'
#
loop_
_entity.id
_entity.type
_entity.pdbx_description
1 polymer ?
#
loop_
_entity_poly.entity_id
_entity_poly.type
_entity_poly.pdbx_seq_one_letter_code
_entity_poly.pdbx_strand_id
1 'polypeptide(L)'
;MREKSDWFFIDPRGNHRLIETFEEADGFHEGLARVKVDGKWGYINLDGDMAIAPGFEFAGNFSEGHALFKSNGKTGLIDTTGKIVLPARFDIMGSLSQGLAPAKLRGQWGYVDKTGKEVIPFQFDEAFGFTEDMALVRDGLYYGFVGLNGEMLIKPDYEY
;
A
#
# COMPACT_ATOMS: atom_id res chain seq x y z
N MET A 1 17.84 -28.59 -3.74
CA MET A 1 17.15 -27.79 -4.78
C MET A 1 15.77 -27.42 -4.24
N ARG A 2 15.49 -26.13 -3.95
CA ARG A 2 14.12 -25.70 -3.65
C ARG A 2 13.37 -25.70 -4.98
N GLU A 3 12.28 -26.46 -5.07
CA GLU A 3 11.33 -26.34 -6.17
C GLU A 3 10.83 -24.89 -6.19
N LYS A 4 10.98 -24.21 -7.34
CA LYS A 4 10.31 -22.93 -7.58
C LYS A 4 8.82 -23.21 -7.53
N SER A 5 8.11 -22.64 -6.56
CA SER A 5 6.65 -22.64 -6.58
C SER A 5 6.23 -21.62 -7.63
N ASP A 6 5.88 -22.14 -8.80
CA ASP A 6 5.36 -21.31 -9.89
C ASP A 6 3.89 -20.97 -9.60
N TRP A 7 3.57 -19.68 -9.52
CA TRP A 7 2.22 -19.18 -9.36
C TRP A 7 1.54 -19.05 -10.73
N PHE A 8 0.28 -19.45 -10.82
CA PHE A 8 -0.54 -19.31 -12.03
C PHE A 8 -1.97 -18.91 -11.65
N PHE A 9 -2.64 -18.25 -12.57
CA PHE A 9 -4.02 -17.85 -12.39
C PHE A 9 -4.97 -18.81 -13.10
N ILE A 10 -6.09 -19.13 -12.45
CA ILE A 10 -7.16 -19.95 -13.00
C ILE A 10 -8.43 -19.09 -13.16
N ASP A 11 -9.20 -19.34 -14.23
CA ASP A 11 -10.52 -18.75 -14.39
C ASP A 11 -11.55 -19.40 -13.41
N PRO A 12 -12.75 -18.82 -13.26
CA PRO A 12 -13.79 -19.41 -12.40
C PRO A 12 -14.21 -20.85 -12.78
N ARG A 13 -13.83 -21.33 -13.96
CA ARG A 13 -14.09 -22.70 -14.44
C ARG A 13 -12.91 -23.64 -14.16
N GLY A 14 -11.85 -23.13 -13.53
CA GLY A 14 -10.66 -23.91 -13.19
C GLY A 14 -9.64 -24.09 -14.32
N ASN A 15 -9.77 -23.38 -15.45
CA ASN A 15 -8.80 -23.45 -16.54
C ASN A 15 -7.63 -22.52 -16.25
N HIS A 16 -6.42 -22.96 -16.61
CA HIS A 16 -5.26 -22.10 -16.60
C HIS A 16 -5.44 -20.97 -17.61
N ARG A 17 -5.44 -19.73 -17.14
CA ARG A 17 -5.66 -18.55 -17.97
C ARG A 17 -4.36 -17.93 -18.49
N LEU A 18 -3.23 -18.24 -17.84
CA LEU A 18 -1.92 -17.73 -18.19
C LEU A 18 -0.95 -18.86 -18.47
N ILE A 19 -0.14 -18.68 -19.51
CA ILE A 19 0.96 -19.57 -19.88
C ILE A 19 2.23 -19.20 -19.08
N GLU A 20 2.26 -18.00 -18.48
CA GLU A 20 3.41 -17.50 -17.73
C GLU A 20 3.29 -17.85 -16.26
N THR A 21 4.39 -18.31 -15.69
CA THR A 21 4.54 -18.55 -14.26
C THR A 21 5.25 -17.37 -13.62
N PHE A 22 4.83 -17.01 -12.41
CA PHE A 22 5.40 -15.90 -11.66
C PHE A 22 6.15 -16.41 -10.44
N GLU A 23 7.23 -15.72 -10.03
CA GLU A 23 7.96 -16.04 -8.81
C GLU A 23 7.08 -15.85 -7.58
N GLU A 24 6.26 -14.79 -7.57
CA GLU A 24 5.26 -14.47 -6.58
C GLU A 24 4.06 -13.81 -7.26
N ALA A 25 2.86 -14.07 -6.73
CA ALA A 25 1.63 -13.45 -7.20
C ALA A 25 0.67 -13.25 -6.03
N ASP A 26 -0.19 -12.26 -6.11
CA ASP A 26 -1.23 -11.97 -5.12
C ASP A 26 -2.61 -11.93 -5.80
N GLY A 27 -3.68 -11.82 -5.02
CA GLY A 27 -5.03 -11.67 -5.53
C GLY A 27 -5.26 -10.36 -6.26
N PHE A 28 -6.37 -10.29 -7.02
CA PHE A 28 -6.77 -9.07 -7.70
C PHE A 28 -7.34 -8.04 -6.73
N HIS A 29 -6.85 -6.81 -6.83
CA HIS A 29 -7.33 -5.64 -6.14
C HIS A 29 -7.60 -4.53 -7.18
N GLU A 30 -8.81 -4.04 -7.23
CA GLU A 30 -9.25 -3.04 -8.23
C GLU A 30 -8.93 -3.43 -9.68
N GLY A 31 -9.06 -4.75 -9.98
CA GLY A 31 -8.83 -5.29 -11.33
C GLY A 31 -7.36 -5.55 -11.69
N LEU A 32 -6.43 -5.32 -10.78
CA LEU A 32 -4.99 -5.54 -10.95
C LEU A 32 -4.45 -6.50 -9.88
N ALA A 33 -3.63 -7.47 -10.30
CA ALA A 33 -2.91 -8.36 -9.41
C ALA A 33 -1.41 -8.12 -9.53
N ARG A 34 -0.72 -7.92 -8.42
CA ARG A 34 0.72 -7.80 -8.43
C ARG A 34 1.37 -9.15 -8.69
N VAL A 35 2.40 -9.14 -9.51
CA VAL A 35 3.20 -10.31 -9.87
C VAL A 35 4.67 -9.97 -9.85
N LYS A 36 5.50 -10.97 -9.56
CA LYS A 36 6.95 -10.80 -9.53
C LYS A 36 7.62 -11.60 -10.64
N VAL A 37 8.44 -10.91 -11.41
CA VAL A 37 9.21 -11.47 -12.54
C VAL A 37 10.65 -10.96 -12.43
N ASP A 38 11.62 -11.86 -12.47
CA ASP A 38 13.05 -11.55 -12.36
C ASP A 38 13.38 -10.64 -11.15
N GLY A 39 12.73 -10.94 -9.99
CA GLY A 39 12.93 -10.20 -8.74
C GLY A 39 12.27 -8.82 -8.69
N LYS A 40 11.48 -8.43 -9.72
CA LYS A 40 10.79 -7.13 -9.78
C LYS A 40 9.29 -7.30 -9.82
N TRP A 41 8.59 -6.37 -9.17
CA TRP A 41 7.14 -6.34 -9.14
C TRP A 41 6.56 -5.55 -10.29
N GLY A 42 5.50 -6.09 -10.87
CA GLY A 42 4.61 -5.47 -11.85
C GLY A 42 3.18 -5.90 -11.59
N TYR A 43 2.29 -5.65 -12.53
CA TYR A 43 0.87 -5.99 -12.38
C TYR A 43 0.28 -6.54 -13.67
N ILE A 44 -0.60 -7.52 -13.51
CA ILE A 44 -1.45 -8.04 -14.59
C ILE A 44 -2.89 -7.59 -14.38
N ASN A 45 -3.64 -7.48 -15.48
CA ASN A 45 -5.08 -7.23 -15.48
C ASN A 45 -5.89 -8.54 -15.38
N LEU A 46 -7.22 -8.42 -15.35
CA LEU A 46 -8.14 -9.56 -15.27
C LEU A 46 -8.08 -10.47 -16.51
N ASP A 47 -7.58 -9.98 -17.64
CA ASP A 47 -7.40 -10.77 -18.87
C ASP A 47 -6.08 -11.56 -18.83
N GLY A 48 -5.23 -11.26 -17.86
CA GLY A 48 -3.92 -11.87 -17.67
C GLY A 48 -2.80 -11.17 -18.42
N ASP A 49 -3.08 -10.03 -19.04
CA ASP A 49 -2.07 -9.23 -19.72
C ASP A 49 -1.26 -8.40 -18.75
N MET A 50 0.01 -8.21 -19.03
CA MET A 50 0.88 -7.33 -18.25
C MET A 50 0.42 -5.88 -18.41
N ALA A 51 -0.29 -5.37 -17.41
CA ALA A 51 -0.80 -4.00 -17.38
C ALA A 51 0.28 -2.99 -16.98
N ILE A 52 1.14 -3.36 -16.03
CA ILE A 52 2.28 -2.55 -15.57
C ILE A 52 3.51 -3.44 -15.57
N ALA A 53 4.50 -3.10 -16.40
CA ALA A 53 5.72 -3.88 -16.54
C ALA A 53 6.47 -4.03 -15.20
N PRO A 54 7.08 -5.20 -14.92
CA PRO A 54 7.92 -5.38 -13.74
C PRO A 54 9.08 -4.39 -13.70
N GLY A 55 9.19 -3.64 -12.62
CA GLY A 55 10.22 -2.61 -12.46
C GLY A 55 10.43 -2.17 -11.02
N PHE A 56 9.49 -2.49 -10.13
CA PHE A 56 9.53 -2.03 -8.74
C PHE A 56 10.25 -3.03 -7.82
N GLU A 57 11.06 -2.52 -6.89
CA GLU A 57 11.69 -3.34 -5.84
C GLU A 57 10.64 -3.91 -4.89
N PHE A 58 9.60 -3.13 -4.64
CA PHE A 58 8.41 -3.50 -3.91
C PHE A 58 7.21 -2.79 -4.53
N ALA A 59 6.08 -3.48 -4.61
CA ALA A 59 4.79 -2.91 -4.99
C ALA A 59 3.68 -3.49 -4.11
N GLY A 60 2.77 -2.64 -3.66
CA GLY A 60 1.61 -3.01 -2.85
C GLY A 60 0.38 -3.34 -3.70
N ASN A 61 -0.69 -3.78 -3.07
CA ASN A 61 -1.99 -3.91 -3.72
C ASN A 61 -2.62 -2.55 -3.96
N PHE A 62 -3.43 -2.44 -5.03
CA PHE A 62 -4.17 -1.21 -5.30
C PHE A 62 -5.26 -0.97 -4.27
N SER A 63 -5.41 0.27 -3.85
CA SER A 63 -6.46 0.79 -3.00
C SER A 63 -6.72 2.25 -3.36
N GLU A 64 -7.98 2.61 -3.57
CA GLU A 64 -8.40 3.96 -3.99
C GLU A 64 -7.63 4.46 -5.24
N GLY A 65 -7.43 3.56 -6.22
CA GLY A 65 -6.76 3.86 -7.49
C GLY A 65 -5.23 4.01 -7.38
N HIS A 66 -4.62 3.70 -6.25
CA HIS A 66 -3.18 3.87 -6.02
C HIS A 66 -2.56 2.65 -5.37
N ALA A 67 -1.29 2.41 -5.66
CA ALA A 67 -0.49 1.38 -5.00
C ALA A 67 0.82 1.96 -4.47
N LEU A 68 1.28 1.41 -3.36
CA LEU A 68 2.60 1.74 -2.80
C LEU A 68 3.70 1.17 -3.68
N PHE A 69 4.80 1.89 -3.82
CA PHE A 69 6.05 1.35 -4.33
C PHE A 69 7.22 1.80 -3.47
N LYS A 70 8.33 1.05 -3.53
CA LYS A 70 9.59 1.46 -2.88
C LYS A 70 10.67 1.73 -3.90
N SER A 71 11.46 2.75 -3.61
CA SER A 71 12.68 3.11 -4.31
C SER A 71 13.68 3.68 -3.30
N ASN A 72 14.92 3.16 -3.30
CA ASN A 72 15.98 3.58 -2.39
C ASN A 72 15.55 3.61 -0.90
N GLY A 73 14.79 2.60 -0.46
CA GLY A 73 14.32 2.48 0.91
C GLY A 73 13.20 3.46 1.31
N LYS A 74 12.70 4.27 0.39
CA LYS A 74 11.58 5.18 0.60
C LYS A 74 10.32 4.69 -0.13
N THR A 75 9.18 5.11 0.35
CA THR A 75 7.87 4.74 -0.18
C THR A 75 7.20 5.92 -0.86
N GLY A 76 6.54 5.64 -1.99
CA GLY A 76 5.71 6.56 -2.78
C GLY A 76 4.47 5.86 -3.33
N LEU A 77 3.76 6.51 -4.24
CA LEU A 77 2.54 6.01 -4.87
C LEU A 77 2.63 6.02 -6.39
N ILE A 78 2.07 4.97 -6.98
CA ILE A 78 1.76 4.88 -8.42
C ILE A 78 0.25 4.85 -8.62
N ASP A 79 -0.22 5.28 -9.80
CA ASP A 79 -1.58 5.09 -10.25
C ASP A 79 -1.77 3.74 -10.99
N THR A 80 -2.99 3.44 -11.42
CA THR A 80 -3.35 2.20 -12.13
C THR A 80 -2.69 2.04 -13.50
N THR A 81 -2.01 3.06 -14.02
CA THR A 81 -1.20 3.01 -15.24
C THR A 81 0.27 2.73 -14.96
N GLY A 82 0.68 2.69 -13.69
CA GLY A 82 2.06 2.55 -13.26
C GLY A 82 2.84 3.87 -13.22
N LYS A 83 2.17 5.01 -13.45
CA LYS A 83 2.78 6.33 -13.34
C LYS A 83 3.00 6.70 -11.88
N ILE A 84 4.19 7.18 -11.55
CA ILE A 84 4.50 7.73 -10.23
C ILE A 84 3.71 9.02 -10.05
N VAL A 85 2.77 9.03 -9.10
CA VAL A 85 1.96 10.21 -8.73
C VAL A 85 2.48 10.86 -7.45
N LEU A 86 3.14 10.08 -6.59
CA LEU A 86 3.84 10.57 -5.42
C LEU A 86 5.25 9.96 -5.39
N PRO A 87 6.31 10.76 -5.59
CA PRO A 87 7.68 10.27 -5.49
C PRO A 87 7.98 9.61 -4.15
N ALA A 88 8.85 8.59 -4.16
CA ALA A 88 9.27 7.88 -2.95
C ALA A 88 10.08 8.82 -2.04
N ARG A 89 9.48 9.26 -0.93
CA ARG A 89 10.09 10.19 0.03
C ARG A 89 9.82 9.86 1.50
N PHE A 90 8.79 9.06 1.78
CA PHE A 90 8.45 8.66 3.14
C PHE A 90 9.26 7.44 3.57
N ASP A 91 9.64 7.39 4.85
CA ASP A 91 10.35 6.24 5.41
C ASP A 91 9.48 4.97 5.34
N ILE A 92 8.22 5.13 5.72
CA ILE A 92 7.17 4.12 5.62
C ILE A 92 5.87 4.83 5.21
N MET A 93 5.03 4.14 4.47
CA MET A 93 3.70 4.61 4.13
C MET A 93 2.75 3.42 4.07
N GLY A 94 1.55 3.57 4.59
CA GLY A 94 0.46 2.61 4.44
C GLY A 94 -0.39 2.92 3.20
N SER A 95 -1.28 2.00 2.86
CA SER A 95 -2.23 2.20 1.76
C SER A 95 -3.21 3.33 2.05
N LEU A 96 -3.71 3.96 0.99
CA LEU A 96 -4.80 4.92 1.09
C LEU A 96 -6.06 4.23 1.61
N SER A 97 -6.73 4.89 2.52
CA SER A 97 -8.06 4.54 2.99
C SER A 97 -8.79 5.83 3.36
N GLN A 98 -9.99 6.01 2.83
CA GLN A 98 -10.80 7.23 2.99
C GLN A 98 -10.04 8.51 2.61
N GLY A 99 -9.21 8.42 1.54
CA GLY A 99 -8.43 9.51 0.98
C GLY A 99 -7.14 9.85 1.73
N LEU A 100 -6.83 9.18 2.84
CA LEU A 100 -5.64 9.39 3.65
C LEU A 100 -4.80 8.13 3.80
N ALA A 101 -3.48 8.31 3.88
CA ALA A 101 -2.54 7.25 4.18
C ALA A 101 -1.69 7.60 5.40
N PRO A 102 -1.51 6.68 6.35
CA PRO A 102 -0.51 6.86 7.40
C PRO A 102 0.87 6.87 6.77
N ALA A 103 1.69 7.83 7.12
CA ALA A 103 3.04 7.95 6.63
C ALA A 103 4.01 8.30 7.77
N LYS A 104 5.23 7.76 7.67
CA LYS A 104 6.31 8.06 8.60
C LYS A 104 7.35 8.92 7.92
N LEU A 105 7.72 10.01 8.56
CA LEU A 105 8.76 10.91 8.12
C LEU A 105 9.59 11.37 9.31
N ARG A 106 10.92 11.20 9.22
CA ARG A 106 11.85 11.61 10.30
C ARG A 106 11.51 11.02 11.67
N GLY A 107 11.04 9.77 11.69
CA GLY A 107 10.75 9.03 12.90
C GLY A 107 9.34 9.19 13.47
N GLN A 108 8.53 10.13 12.97
CA GLN A 108 7.17 10.36 13.42
C GLN A 108 6.14 10.01 12.36
N TRP A 109 4.96 9.57 12.80
CA TRP A 109 3.83 9.26 11.97
C TRP A 109 2.84 10.42 11.89
N GLY A 110 2.26 10.59 10.73
CA GLY A 110 1.15 11.50 10.44
C GLY A 110 0.33 10.95 9.30
N TYR A 111 -0.52 11.77 8.70
CA TYR A 111 -1.34 11.34 7.57
C TYR A 111 -1.20 12.32 6.40
N VAL A 112 -1.11 11.73 5.23
CA VAL A 112 -0.99 12.47 3.96
C VAL A 112 -2.11 12.05 3.01
N ASP A 113 -2.50 12.95 2.12
CA ASP A 113 -3.37 12.62 1.00
C ASP A 113 -2.59 11.95 -0.16
N LYS A 114 -3.29 11.57 -1.22
CA LYS A 114 -2.68 10.94 -2.42
C LYS A 114 -1.63 11.80 -3.12
N THR A 115 -1.61 13.11 -2.89
CA THR A 115 -0.59 14.03 -3.43
C THR A 115 0.63 14.12 -2.53
N GLY A 116 0.56 13.53 -1.34
CA GLY A 116 1.58 13.59 -0.29
C GLY A 116 1.53 14.87 0.53
N LYS A 117 0.44 15.65 0.42
CA LYS A 117 0.20 16.80 1.29
C LYS A 117 -0.13 16.30 2.70
N GLU A 118 0.55 16.86 3.69
CA GLU A 118 0.24 16.63 5.10
C GLU A 118 -1.17 17.15 5.42
N VAL A 119 -2.01 16.25 5.94
CA VAL A 119 -3.37 16.55 6.41
C VAL A 119 -3.42 16.50 7.93
N ILE A 120 -2.77 15.49 8.52
CA ILE A 120 -2.60 15.37 9.97
C ILE A 120 -1.10 15.38 10.25
N PRO A 121 -0.61 16.30 11.12
CA PRO A 121 0.80 16.51 11.36
C PRO A 121 1.56 15.24 11.78
N PHE A 122 2.85 15.17 11.42
CA PHE A 122 3.76 14.12 11.86
C PHE A 122 4.13 14.34 13.32
N GLN A 123 3.40 13.68 14.22
CA GLN A 123 3.54 13.85 15.66
C GLN A 123 3.36 12.56 16.47
N PHE A 124 2.86 11.50 15.86
CA PHE A 124 2.58 10.24 16.55
C PHE A 124 3.77 9.28 16.49
N ASP A 125 3.87 8.42 17.49
CA ASP A 125 4.84 7.31 17.51
C ASP A 125 4.41 6.16 16.61
N GLU A 126 3.08 5.95 16.50
CA GLU A 126 2.46 5.00 15.58
C GLU A 126 1.15 5.56 15.01
N ALA A 127 0.82 5.16 13.78
CA ALA A 127 -0.43 5.50 13.14
C ALA A 127 -0.89 4.36 12.23
N PHE A 128 -2.19 4.09 12.25
CA PHE A 128 -2.83 3.01 11.49
C PHE A 128 -3.78 3.58 10.44
N GLY A 129 -4.21 2.73 9.49
CA GLY A 129 -5.15 3.15 8.45
C GLY A 129 -6.51 3.58 9.00
N PHE A 130 -7.18 4.47 8.28
CA PHE A 130 -8.54 4.88 8.62
C PHE A 130 -9.55 3.74 8.39
N THR A 131 -10.50 3.62 9.31
CA THR A 131 -11.66 2.74 9.22
C THR A 131 -12.83 3.45 9.88
N GLU A 132 -13.98 3.54 9.20
CA GLU A 132 -15.17 4.22 9.74
C GLU A 132 -14.89 5.63 10.27
N ASP A 133 -14.16 6.43 9.46
CA ASP A 133 -13.77 7.82 9.72
C ASP A 133 -12.85 8.04 10.93
N MET A 134 -12.27 6.96 11.47
CA MET A 134 -11.34 7.01 12.60
C MET A 134 -10.06 6.23 12.28
N ALA A 135 -8.95 6.67 12.87
CA ALA A 135 -7.70 5.93 12.85
C ALA A 135 -7.09 5.84 14.25
N LEU A 136 -6.60 4.65 14.58
CA LEU A 136 -5.84 4.43 15.82
C LEU A 136 -4.47 5.09 15.69
N VAL A 137 -4.06 5.81 16.72
CA VAL A 137 -2.73 6.43 16.84
C VAL A 137 -2.15 6.17 18.21
N ARG A 138 -0.82 6.19 18.33
CA ARG A 138 -0.12 6.11 19.61
C ARG A 138 0.75 7.36 19.80
N ASP A 139 0.66 7.93 21.01
CA ASP A 139 1.51 9.02 21.48
C ASP A 139 2.09 8.63 22.85
N GLY A 140 3.38 8.42 22.91
CA GLY A 140 4.03 7.88 24.10
C GLY A 140 3.55 6.47 24.43
N LEU A 141 3.01 6.33 25.64
CA LEU A 141 2.47 5.05 26.17
C LEU A 141 0.98 4.85 25.87
N TYR A 142 0.32 5.83 25.30
CA TYR A 142 -1.15 5.86 25.21
C TYR A 142 -1.64 5.75 23.78
N TYR A 143 -2.76 5.05 23.61
CA TYR A 143 -3.48 4.92 22.34
C TYR A 143 -4.71 5.83 22.35
N GLY A 144 -5.01 6.41 21.18
CA GLY A 144 -6.16 7.26 20.97
C GLY A 144 -6.70 7.13 19.54
N PHE A 145 -7.80 7.81 19.26
CA PHE A 145 -8.38 7.82 17.91
C PHE A 145 -8.44 9.25 17.37
N VAL A 146 -8.08 9.40 16.10
CA VAL A 146 -8.12 10.66 15.37
C VAL A 146 -9.11 10.55 14.22
N GLY A 147 -9.87 11.62 13.97
CA GLY A 147 -10.77 11.75 12.83
C GLY A 147 -10.05 12.19 11.56
N LEU A 148 -10.75 12.15 10.42
CA LEU A 148 -10.22 12.53 9.09
C LEU A 148 -9.69 13.97 9.02
N ASN A 149 -10.20 14.86 9.85
CA ASN A 149 -9.76 16.25 9.96
C ASN A 149 -8.60 16.46 10.95
N GLY A 150 -8.08 15.38 11.57
CA GLY A 150 -7.04 15.45 12.59
C GLY A 150 -7.52 15.76 13.99
N GLU A 151 -8.84 15.87 14.21
CA GLU A 151 -9.40 16.05 15.54
C GLU A 151 -9.25 14.78 16.37
N MET A 152 -8.75 14.91 17.60
CA MET A 152 -8.65 13.80 18.54
C MET A 152 -10.05 13.46 19.07
N LEU A 153 -10.61 12.35 18.56
CA LEU A 153 -11.96 11.88 18.94
C LEU A 153 -11.95 11.17 20.29
N ILE A 154 -10.90 10.38 20.53
CA ILE A 154 -10.64 9.72 21.81
C ILE A 154 -9.19 10.04 22.17
N LYS A 155 -9.01 10.73 23.30
CA LYS A 155 -7.66 11.08 23.74
C LYS A 155 -6.88 9.84 24.15
N PRO A 156 -5.56 9.83 23.97
CA PRO A 156 -4.70 8.72 24.35
C PRO A 156 -4.54 8.68 25.88
N ASP A 157 -5.59 8.20 26.59
CA ASP A 157 -5.64 8.12 28.05
C ASP A 157 -5.57 6.66 28.58
N TYR A 158 -5.42 5.66 27.67
CA TYR A 158 -5.44 4.25 28.04
C TYR A 158 -4.08 3.60 27.82
N GLU A 159 -3.52 3.03 28.92
CA GLU A 159 -2.44 2.06 28.86
C GLU A 159 -3.02 0.68 28.46
N TYR A 160 -2.35 -0.02 27.54
CA TYR A 160 -2.61 -1.42 27.27
C TYR A 160 -1.72 -2.32 28.09
#